data_ff61be5bbfbadd6fa7baea9852b81479
#
_entry.id   ff61be5bbfbadd6fa7baea9852b81479
#
_cell.length_a   1.000
_cell.length_b   1.000
_cell.length_c   1.000
_cell.angle_alpha   90.00
_cell.angle_beta   90.00
_cell.angle_gamma   90.00
#
_symmetry.space_group_name_H-M   'P 1'
#
loop_
_entity.id
_entity.type
_entity.pdbx_description
1 polymer ?
#
loop_
_entity_poly.entity_id
_entity_poly.type
_entity_poly.pdbx_seq_one_letter_code
_entity_poly.pdbx_strand_id
1 'polypeptide(L)'
;MIDPTLARSIRFIGLDVDGVLTDGGIYLGAVNGQPVELKRYEIQDGLGIHLLQKAGIRCAIITGRVSESVRLRAAELGIDDLAQDPNAQKLTAFLGMLDRHGIAPSEAAFIGDDFPDMAVLRLVGLPVAVANAVPEVRAACSLHLTRTGGAGAVREFAELLLKARGDWANVTERYVEERSLSLSEGDA
;
A
#
# COMPACT_ATOMS: atom_id res chain seq x y z
N MET A 1 8.49 -1.43 -16.78
CA MET A 1 8.33 0.04 -16.54
C MET A 1 6.85 0.37 -16.65
N ILE A 2 6.35 1.30 -15.84
CA ILE A 2 4.95 1.78 -15.92
C ILE A 2 4.86 2.82 -17.04
N ASP A 3 3.82 2.71 -17.88
CA ASP A 3 3.52 3.73 -18.89
C ASP A 3 3.24 5.10 -18.23
N PRO A 4 3.86 6.21 -18.66
CA PRO A 4 3.70 7.51 -18.01
C PRO A 4 2.26 8.05 -18.03
N THR A 5 1.46 7.71 -19.05
CA THR A 5 0.06 8.13 -19.13
C THR A 5 -0.77 7.40 -18.09
N LEU A 6 -0.61 6.08 -18.00
CA LEU A 6 -1.23 5.27 -16.96
C LEU A 6 -0.76 5.72 -15.56
N ALA A 7 0.54 5.95 -15.37
CA ALA A 7 1.06 6.41 -14.08
C ALA A 7 0.39 7.71 -13.61
N ARG A 8 0.21 8.67 -14.51
CA ARG A 8 -0.47 9.95 -14.20
C ARG A 8 -1.96 9.79 -13.92
N SER A 9 -2.62 8.79 -14.47
CA SER A 9 -4.04 8.54 -14.20
C SER A 9 -4.29 7.90 -12.83
N ILE A 10 -3.28 7.25 -12.21
CA ILE A 10 -3.45 6.58 -10.92
C ILE A 10 -3.61 7.62 -9.79
N ARG A 11 -4.74 7.54 -9.10
CA ARG A 11 -5.15 8.43 -8.01
C ARG A 11 -5.42 7.70 -6.69
N PHE A 12 -5.55 6.36 -6.76
CA PHE A 12 -5.86 5.52 -5.61
C PHE A 12 -5.04 4.23 -5.63
N ILE A 13 -4.54 3.80 -4.47
CA ILE A 13 -3.75 2.58 -4.32
C ILE A 13 -4.35 1.76 -3.19
N GLY A 14 -4.83 0.55 -3.51
CA GLY A 14 -5.17 -0.46 -2.52
C GLY A 14 -3.97 -1.34 -2.21
N LEU A 15 -3.79 -1.64 -0.93
CA LEU A 15 -2.70 -2.48 -0.41
C LEU A 15 -3.31 -3.66 0.35
N ASP A 16 -2.91 -4.88 0.00
CA ASP A 16 -3.09 -5.99 0.92
C ASP A 16 -2.11 -5.89 2.10
N VAL A 17 -2.29 -6.71 3.11
CA VAL A 17 -1.45 -6.71 4.31
C VAL A 17 -0.53 -7.92 4.35
N ASP A 18 -1.11 -9.11 4.45
CA ASP A 18 -0.36 -10.33 4.70
C ASP A 18 0.34 -10.81 3.42
N GLY A 19 1.66 -10.67 3.36
CA GLY A 19 2.46 -10.94 2.16
C GLY A 19 2.73 -9.72 1.27
N VAL A 20 2.15 -8.54 1.58
CA VAL A 20 2.38 -7.27 0.87
C VAL A 20 3.00 -6.22 1.79
N LEU A 21 2.25 -5.72 2.80
CA LEU A 21 2.78 -4.80 3.82
C LEU A 21 3.65 -5.52 4.86
N THR A 22 3.43 -6.82 5.01
CA THR A 22 4.18 -7.71 5.90
C THR A 22 4.83 -8.83 5.08
N ASP A 23 5.67 -9.62 5.75
CA ASP A 23 6.28 -10.84 5.18
C ASP A 23 5.33 -12.05 5.15
N GLY A 24 4.04 -11.85 5.52
CA GLY A 24 3.03 -12.92 5.63
C GLY A 24 3.12 -13.73 6.92
N GLY A 25 4.16 -13.53 7.74
CA GLY A 25 4.32 -14.19 9.03
C GLY A 25 3.35 -13.65 10.08
N ILE A 26 2.79 -14.56 10.89
CA ILE A 26 1.91 -14.23 12.01
C ILE A 26 2.57 -14.72 13.31
N TYR A 27 2.80 -13.80 14.24
CA TYR A 27 3.31 -14.10 15.58
C TYR A 27 2.15 -14.10 16.56
N LEU A 28 1.82 -15.25 17.11
CA LEU A 28 0.73 -15.40 18.08
C LEU A 28 1.30 -15.58 19.47
N GLY A 29 0.73 -14.88 20.41
CA GLY A 29 1.10 -14.96 21.83
C GLY A 29 -0.07 -14.62 22.74
N ALA A 30 0.19 -14.52 24.04
CA ALA A 30 -0.77 -14.06 25.03
C ALA A 30 -0.10 -13.12 26.04
N VAL A 31 -0.78 -12.03 26.39
CA VAL A 31 -0.37 -11.11 27.46
C VAL A 31 -1.51 -11.03 28.47
N ASN A 32 -1.22 -11.35 29.74
CA ASN A 32 -2.22 -11.41 30.80
C ASN A 32 -3.43 -12.32 30.46
N GLY A 33 -3.18 -13.44 29.76
CA GLY A 33 -4.21 -14.38 29.32
C GLY A 33 -5.06 -13.92 28.13
N GLN A 34 -4.77 -12.74 27.54
CA GLN A 34 -5.44 -12.25 26.34
C GLN A 34 -4.59 -12.54 25.10
N PRO A 35 -5.20 -13.07 24.01
CA PRO A 35 -4.44 -13.35 22.78
C PRO A 35 -3.92 -12.04 22.16
N VAL A 36 -2.67 -12.10 21.67
CA VAL A 36 -2.01 -11.00 20.98
C VAL A 36 -1.47 -11.52 19.65
N GLU A 37 -1.73 -10.75 18.58
CA GLU A 37 -1.14 -10.95 17.27
C GLU A 37 -0.15 -9.82 16.97
N LEU A 38 1.06 -10.19 16.57
CA LEU A 38 2.08 -9.24 16.11
C LEU A 38 2.40 -9.52 14.65
N LYS A 39 2.65 -8.46 13.90
CA LYS A 39 3.11 -8.48 12.51
C LYS A 39 4.36 -7.61 12.35
N ARG A 40 5.23 -8.00 11.43
CA ARG A 40 6.40 -7.21 11.09
C ARG A 40 6.10 -6.36 9.84
N TYR A 41 6.26 -5.05 9.97
CA TYR A 41 6.16 -4.08 8.88
C TYR A 41 7.54 -3.51 8.53
N GLU A 42 7.70 -3.11 7.26
CA GLU A 42 8.94 -2.47 6.80
C GLU A 42 8.80 -0.94 6.88
N ILE A 43 9.81 -0.29 7.49
CA ILE A 43 9.81 1.17 7.66
C ILE A 43 9.89 1.89 6.31
N GLN A 44 10.68 1.37 5.37
CA GLN A 44 10.81 1.97 4.03
C GLN A 44 9.49 1.94 3.25
N ASP A 45 8.65 0.91 3.45
CA ASP A 45 7.32 0.85 2.86
C ASP A 45 6.42 1.96 3.39
N GLY A 46 6.49 2.23 4.69
CA GLY A 46 5.78 3.36 5.30
C GLY A 46 6.19 4.71 4.71
N LEU A 47 7.49 4.93 4.50
CA LEU A 47 7.96 6.14 3.81
C LEU A 47 7.47 6.19 2.35
N GLY A 48 7.45 5.05 1.64
CA GLY A 48 6.90 4.97 0.29
C GLY A 48 5.44 5.43 0.24
N ILE A 49 4.61 4.94 1.16
CA ILE A 49 3.19 5.34 1.29
C ILE A 49 3.08 6.85 1.56
N HIS A 50 3.88 7.38 2.46
CA HIS A 50 3.88 8.80 2.76
C HIS A 50 4.25 9.68 1.55
N LEU A 51 5.22 9.27 0.73
CA LEU A 51 5.58 9.98 -0.51
C LEU A 51 4.44 9.93 -1.54
N LEU A 52 3.73 8.80 -1.67
CA LEU A 52 2.54 8.69 -2.52
C LEU A 52 1.44 9.66 -2.08
N GLN A 53 1.15 9.72 -0.77
CA GLN A 53 0.18 10.65 -0.20
C GLN A 53 0.58 12.11 -0.44
N LYS A 54 1.87 12.46 -0.32
CA LYS A 54 2.39 13.80 -0.64
C LYS A 54 2.26 14.16 -2.12
N ALA A 55 2.24 13.17 -3.01
CA ALA A 55 1.93 13.36 -4.43
C ALA A 55 0.42 13.47 -4.71
N GLY A 56 -0.43 13.48 -3.69
CA GLY A 56 -1.88 13.56 -3.82
C GLY A 56 -2.56 12.24 -4.17
N ILE A 57 -1.86 11.12 -4.04
CA ILE A 57 -2.41 9.77 -4.28
C ILE A 57 -2.96 9.22 -2.98
N ARG A 58 -4.21 8.74 -2.98
CA ARG A 58 -4.83 8.10 -1.82
C ARG A 58 -4.33 6.67 -1.67
N CYS A 59 -4.09 6.27 -0.43
CA CYS A 59 -3.72 4.90 -0.09
C CYS A 59 -4.80 4.28 0.81
N ALA A 60 -5.09 3.01 0.58
CA ALA A 60 -6.05 2.22 1.34
C ALA A 60 -5.43 0.88 1.74
N ILE A 61 -5.87 0.33 2.87
CA ILE A 61 -5.51 -1.01 3.32
C ILE A 61 -6.76 -1.89 3.29
N ILE A 62 -6.66 -3.06 2.64
CA ILE A 62 -7.79 -3.97 2.49
C ILE A 62 -7.30 -5.40 2.74
N THR A 63 -7.71 -5.98 3.87
CA THR A 63 -7.28 -7.31 4.30
C THR A 63 -8.44 -8.20 4.69
N GLY A 64 -8.27 -9.50 4.49
CA GLY A 64 -9.19 -10.55 4.92
C GLY A 64 -9.08 -10.91 6.41
N ARG A 65 -8.26 -10.22 7.20
CA ARG A 65 -8.05 -10.52 8.62
C ARG A 65 -8.33 -9.29 9.47
N VAL A 66 -9.01 -9.52 10.61
CA VAL A 66 -9.18 -8.48 11.64
C VAL A 66 -7.99 -8.54 12.58
N SER A 67 -7.21 -7.47 12.65
CA SER A 67 -6.00 -7.39 13.47
C SER A 67 -5.80 -5.98 14.01
N GLU A 68 -5.57 -5.89 15.32
CA GLU A 68 -5.25 -4.62 15.97
C GLU A 68 -3.91 -4.05 15.48
N SER A 69 -2.96 -4.93 15.15
CA SER A 69 -1.67 -4.53 14.56
C SER A 69 -1.86 -3.77 13.24
N VAL A 70 -2.81 -4.22 12.40
CA VAL A 70 -3.14 -3.54 11.14
C VAL A 70 -3.79 -2.18 11.41
N ARG A 71 -4.72 -2.10 12.36
CA ARG A 71 -5.37 -0.84 12.72
C ARG A 71 -4.36 0.20 13.21
N LEU A 72 -3.43 -0.21 14.07
CA LEU A 72 -2.37 0.66 14.58
C LEU A 72 -1.45 1.14 13.46
N ARG A 73 -1.08 0.24 12.53
CA ARG A 73 -0.23 0.61 11.40
C ARG A 73 -0.93 1.55 10.43
N ALA A 74 -2.21 1.34 10.14
CA ALA A 74 -3.00 2.25 9.31
C ALA A 74 -3.06 3.66 9.92
N ALA A 75 -3.32 3.76 11.23
CA ALA A 75 -3.36 5.03 11.96
C ALA A 75 -1.99 5.75 11.94
N GLU A 76 -0.89 5.03 12.16
CA GLU A 76 0.48 5.58 12.08
C GLU A 76 0.78 6.15 10.68
N LEU A 77 0.30 5.49 9.62
CA LEU A 77 0.51 5.91 8.24
C LEU A 77 -0.49 6.97 7.74
N GLY A 78 -1.44 7.39 8.58
CA GLY A 78 -2.49 8.34 8.18
C GLY A 78 -3.40 7.78 7.09
N ILE A 79 -3.68 6.47 7.11
CA ILE A 79 -4.58 5.81 6.16
C ILE A 79 -5.95 5.67 6.81
N ASP A 80 -6.92 6.46 6.33
CA ASP A 80 -8.31 6.42 6.80
C ASP A 80 -9.13 5.33 6.10
N ASP A 81 -8.79 5.00 4.85
CA ASP A 81 -9.43 3.95 4.07
C ASP A 81 -8.89 2.57 4.48
N LEU A 82 -9.42 2.03 5.57
CA LEU A 82 -9.09 0.70 6.10
C LEU A 82 -10.31 -0.23 6.06
N ALA A 83 -10.17 -1.38 5.43
CA ALA A 83 -11.13 -2.48 5.51
C ALA A 83 -10.46 -3.74 6.03
N GLN A 84 -11.04 -4.30 7.09
CA GLN A 84 -10.68 -5.59 7.68
C GLN A 84 -11.93 -6.47 7.64
N ASP A 85 -12.04 -7.35 6.65
CA ASP A 85 -13.21 -8.20 6.45
C ASP A 85 -12.83 -9.69 6.56
N PRO A 86 -13.30 -10.40 7.62
CA PRO A 86 -12.98 -11.82 7.81
C PRO A 86 -13.55 -12.72 6.70
N ASN A 87 -14.49 -12.23 5.89
CA ASN A 87 -15.01 -12.94 4.72
C ASN A 87 -14.16 -12.71 3.46
N ALA A 88 -13.09 -11.91 3.56
CA ALA A 88 -12.19 -11.56 2.47
C ALA A 88 -12.90 -10.98 1.22
N GLN A 89 -14.03 -10.30 1.40
CA GLN A 89 -14.77 -9.65 0.30
C GLN A 89 -14.10 -8.33 -0.12
N LYS A 90 -12.82 -8.40 -0.46
CA LYS A 90 -11.98 -7.23 -0.77
C LYS A 90 -12.55 -6.36 -1.88
N LEU A 91 -13.17 -6.96 -2.91
CA LEU A 91 -13.72 -6.22 -4.05
C LEU A 91 -14.84 -5.26 -3.63
N THR A 92 -15.77 -5.70 -2.79
CA THR A 92 -16.88 -4.86 -2.32
C THR A 92 -16.36 -3.67 -1.51
N ALA A 93 -15.44 -3.91 -0.59
CA ALA A 93 -14.81 -2.87 0.21
C ALA A 93 -14.05 -1.86 -0.67
N PHE A 94 -13.26 -2.37 -1.63
CA PHE A 94 -12.47 -1.55 -2.55
C PHE A 94 -13.36 -0.65 -3.43
N LEU A 95 -14.41 -1.20 -4.04
CA LEU A 95 -15.36 -0.43 -4.85
C LEU A 95 -16.06 0.65 -4.03
N GLY A 96 -16.47 0.34 -2.79
CA GLY A 96 -17.06 1.32 -1.90
C GLY A 96 -16.10 2.47 -1.53
N MET A 97 -14.79 2.19 -1.42
CA MET A 97 -13.77 3.22 -1.22
C MET A 97 -13.63 4.11 -2.47
N LEU A 98 -13.51 3.51 -3.65
CA LEU A 98 -13.42 4.24 -4.90
C LEU A 98 -14.63 5.16 -5.14
N ASP A 99 -15.84 4.65 -4.88
CA ASP A 99 -17.10 5.41 -5.05
C ASP A 99 -17.13 6.63 -4.13
N ARG A 100 -16.76 6.48 -2.85
CA ARG A 100 -16.66 7.62 -1.91
C ARG A 100 -15.75 8.75 -2.39
N HIS A 101 -14.73 8.42 -3.17
CA HIS A 101 -13.75 9.39 -3.67
C HIS A 101 -13.98 9.81 -5.11
N GLY A 102 -15.01 9.29 -5.79
CA GLY A 102 -15.28 9.57 -7.19
C GLY A 102 -14.12 9.14 -8.11
N ILE A 103 -13.55 7.96 -7.86
CA ILE A 103 -12.41 7.42 -8.60
C ILE A 103 -12.86 6.17 -9.36
N ALA A 104 -12.55 6.12 -10.67
CA ALA A 104 -12.84 4.94 -11.46
C ALA A 104 -11.82 3.82 -11.17
N PRO A 105 -12.21 2.52 -11.28
CA PRO A 105 -11.27 1.42 -11.12
C PRO A 105 -10.04 1.50 -12.05
N SER A 106 -10.19 2.06 -13.24
CA SER A 106 -9.09 2.30 -14.19
C SER A 106 -8.07 3.33 -13.71
N GLU A 107 -8.42 4.17 -12.72
CA GLU A 107 -7.55 5.17 -12.10
C GLU A 107 -6.93 4.66 -10.78
N ALA A 108 -7.09 3.37 -10.49
CA ALA A 108 -6.57 2.75 -9.28
C ALA A 108 -5.52 1.70 -9.59
N ALA A 109 -4.59 1.53 -8.64
CA ALA A 109 -3.68 0.41 -8.54
C ALA A 109 -4.06 -0.49 -7.34
N PHE A 110 -3.71 -1.76 -7.41
CA PHE A 110 -3.81 -2.66 -6.27
C PHE A 110 -2.56 -3.53 -6.20
N ILE A 111 -1.98 -3.66 -5.00
CA ILE A 111 -0.82 -4.53 -4.75
C ILE A 111 -1.31 -5.74 -3.96
N GLY A 112 -1.10 -6.92 -4.51
CA GLY A 112 -1.53 -8.17 -3.93
C GLY A 112 -0.52 -9.30 -4.11
N ASP A 113 -0.76 -10.41 -3.43
CA ASP A 113 0.11 -11.59 -3.46
C ASP A 113 -0.63 -12.93 -3.63
N ASP A 114 -1.93 -13.02 -3.27
CA ASP A 114 -2.63 -14.28 -3.23
C ASP A 114 -4.09 -14.19 -3.74
N PHE A 115 -4.77 -15.32 -3.82
CA PHE A 115 -6.11 -15.49 -4.41
C PHE A 115 -7.18 -14.50 -3.90
N PRO A 116 -7.23 -14.09 -2.61
CA PRO A 116 -8.19 -13.10 -2.15
C PRO A 116 -8.12 -11.76 -2.88
N ASP A 117 -6.97 -11.44 -3.50
CA ASP A 117 -6.73 -10.20 -4.24
C ASP A 117 -7.24 -10.24 -5.68
N MET A 118 -7.40 -11.44 -6.24
CA MET A 118 -7.64 -11.65 -7.67
C MET A 118 -8.84 -10.87 -8.22
N ALA A 119 -9.91 -10.75 -7.44
CA ALA A 119 -11.11 -10.04 -7.88
C ALA A 119 -10.84 -8.53 -8.06
N VAL A 120 -10.01 -7.94 -7.21
CA VAL A 120 -9.60 -6.52 -7.30
C VAL A 120 -8.55 -6.35 -8.40
N LEU A 121 -7.54 -7.21 -8.44
CA LEU A 121 -6.44 -7.16 -9.43
C LEU A 121 -6.95 -7.22 -10.88
N ARG A 122 -8.03 -7.99 -11.14
CA ARG A 122 -8.64 -8.08 -12.48
C ARG A 122 -9.43 -6.84 -12.91
N LEU A 123 -9.71 -5.94 -11.97
CA LEU A 123 -10.56 -4.78 -12.20
C LEU A 123 -9.77 -3.48 -12.35
N VAL A 124 -8.66 -3.34 -11.61
CA VAL A 124 -7.91 -2.08 -11.54
C VAL A 124 -7.11 -1.79 -12.80
N GLY A 125 -6.85 -0.50 -13.04
CA GLY A 125 -6.01 -0.06 -14.18
C GLY A 125 -4.55 -0.49 -14.07
N LEU A 126 -4.03 -0.64 -12.83
CA LEU A 126 -2.66 -1.07 -12.59
C LEU A 126 -2.62 -2.19 -11.53
N PRO A 127 -2.80 -3.46 -11.94
CA PRO A 127 -2.60 -4.60 -11.06
C PRO A 127 -1.11 -4.89 -10.85
N VAL A 128 -0.71 -5.07 -9.57
CA VAL A 128 0.69 -5.18 -9.14
C VAL A 128 0.88 -6.43 -8.29
N ALA A 129 1.85 -7.25 -8.64
CA ALA A 129 2.26 -8.42 -7.88
C ALA A 129 3.60 -8.17 -7.17
N VAL A 130 3.69 -8.48 -5.87
CA VAL A 130 4.95 -8.55 -5.14
C VAL A 130 5.78 -9.77 -5.57
N ALA A 131 7.08 -9.81 -5.23
CA ALA A 131 7.96 -10.90 -5.67
C ALA A 131 7.56 -12.28 -5.12
N ASN A 132 6.98 -12.33 -3.92
CA ASN A 132 6.47 -13.55 -3.28
C ASN A 132 5.02 -13.93 -3.69
N ALA A 133 4.40 -13.18 -4.61
CA ALA A 133 3.05 -13.49 -5.07
C ALA A 133 2.98 -14.86 -5.76
N VAL A 134 1.86 -15.56 -5.53
CA VAL A 134 1.61 -16.86 -6.18
C VAL A 134 1.57 -16.73 -7.71
N PRO A 135 1.89 -17.80 -8.45
CA PRO A 135 1.99 -17.72 -9.91
C PRO A 135 0.74 -17.16 -10.60
N GLU A 136 -0.45 -17.49 -10.09
CA GLU A 136 -1.73 -17.04 -10.63
C GLU A 136 -1.93 -15.53 -10.50
N VAL A 137 -1.54 -14.95 -9.36
CA VAL A 137 -1.55 -13.49 -9.15
C VAL A 137 -0.55 -12.82 -10.08
N ARG A 138 0.67 -13.37 -10.16
CA ARG A 138 1.68 -12.84 -11.10
C ARG A 138 1.20 -12.86 -12.54
N ALA A 139 0.51 -13.93 -12.96
CA ALA A 139 -0.04 -14.04 -14.31
C ALA A 139 -1.16 -13.01 -14.60
N ALA A 140 -1.88 -12.57 -13.58
CA ALA A 140 -2.96 -11.57 -13.69
C ALA A 140 -2.47 -10.12 -13.62
N CYS A 141 -1.22 -9.88 -13.21
CA CYS A 141 -0.68 -8.54 -13.00
C CYS A 141 0.19 -8.06 -14.16
N SER A 142 0.08 -6.76 -14.47
CA SER A 142 0.90 -6.10 -15.49
C SER A 142 2.24 -5.57 -14.94
N LEU A 143 2.35 -5.39 -13.63
CA LEU A 143 3.58 -4.98 -12.96
C LEU A 143 4.00 -6.03 -11.93
N HIS A 144 5.24 -6.49 -12.03
CA HIS A 144 5.85 -7.40 -11.07
C HIS A 144 6.97 -6.67 -10.34
N LEU A 145 6.86 -6.59 -9.01
CA LEU A 145 7.92 -6.06 -8.17
C LEU A 145 9.02 -7.09 -7.99
N THR A 146 10.22 -6.62 -7.69
CA THR A 146 11.40 -7.45 -7.43
C THR A 146 11.59 -7.74 -5.95
N ARG A 147 11.03 -6.90 -5.09
CA ARG A 147 11.06 -7.06 -3.63
C ARG A 147 9.84 -7.84 -3.15
N THR A 148 10.04 -8.60 -2.08
CA THR A 148 8.96 -9.32 -1.38
C THR A 148 8.20 -8.39 -0.44
N GLY A 149 6.97 -8.76 -0.11
CA GLY A 149 6.20 -8.10 0.93
C GLY A 149 6.94 -8.04 2.26
N GLY A 150 6.73 -6.97 3.02
CA GLY A 150 7.44 -6.70 4.27
C GLY A 150 8.94 -6.50 4.13
N ALA A 151 9.46 -6.31 2.91
CA ALA A 151 10.88 -6.12 2.62
C ALA A 151 11.13 -5.00 1.58
N GLY A 152 10.25 -4.01 1.53
CA GLY A 152 10.39 -2.83 0.68
C GLY A 152 9.67 -2.93 -0.67
N ALA A 153 8.72 -3.85 -0.84
CA ALA A 153 7.94 -3.98 -2.08
C ALA A 153 7.07 -2.75 -2.33
N VAL A 154 6.39 -2.23 -1.31
CA VAL A 154 5.56 -1.03 -1.44
C VAL A 154 6.42 0.21 -1.68
N ARG A 155 7.61 0.27 -1.09
CA ARG A 155 8.61 1.32 -1.39
C ARG A 155 9.06 1.25 -2.84
N GLU A 156 9.38 0.07 -3.38
CA GLU A 156 9.73 -0.12 -4.78
C GLU A 156 8.62 0.36 -5.70
N PHE A 157 7.37 -0.01 -5.42
CA PHE A 157 6.21 0.44 -6.18
C PHE A 157 6.07 1.97 -6.16
N ALA A 158 6.17 2.60 -4.99
CA ALA A 158 6.07 4.04 -4.85
C ALA A 158 7.13 4.76 -5.70
N GLU A 159 8.36 4.28 -5.70
CA GLU A 159 9.42 4.82 -6.54
C GLU A 159 9.14 4.67 -8.03
N LEU A 160 8.71 3.49 -8.46
CA LEU A 160 8.39 3.21 -9.86
C LEU A 160 7.25 4.10 -10.35
N LEU A 161 6.18 4.23 -9.56
CA LEU A 161 5.02 5.05 -9.92
C LEU A 161 5.37 6.53 -9.96
N LEU A 162 5.99 7.08 -8.93
CA LEU A 162 6.34 8.50 -8.86
C LEU A 162 7.39 8.90 -9.90
N LYS A 163 8.34 8.02 -10.22
CA LYS A 163 9.30 8.24 -11.31
C LYS A 163 8.60 8.25 -12.68
N ALA A 164 7.68 7.32 -12.93
CA ALA A 164 6.91 7.28 -14.18
C ALA A 164 5.97 8.49 -14.33
N ARG A 165 5.44 9.02 -13.24
CA ARG A 165 4.65 10.26 -13.19
C ARG A 165 5.49 11.52 -13.46
N GLY A 166 6.79 11.48 -13.15
CA GLY A 166 7.69 12.63 -13.12
C GLY A 166 7.68 13.39 -11.78
N ASP A 167 7.02 12.87 -10.75
CA ASP A 167 6.81 13.54 -9.47
C ASP A 167 7.95 13.26 -8.46
N TRP A 168 8.77 12.23 -8.69
CA TRP A 168 9.74 11.71 -7.72
C TRP A 168 10.68 12.77 -7.16
N ALA A 169 11.34 13.53 -8.02
CA ALA A 169 12.32 14.54 -7.60
C ALA A 169 11.66 15.60 -6.71
N ASN A 170 10.53 16.17 -7.15
CA ASN A 170 9.80 17.21 -6.42
C ASN A 170 9.32 16.69 -5.04
N VAL A 171 8.72 15.50 -4.98
CA VAL A 171 8.17 14.97 -3.74
C VAL A 171 9.27 14.66 -2.72
N THR A 172 10.40 14.11 -3.18
CA THR A 172 11.53 13.80 -2.29
C THR A 172 12.26 15.05 -1.82
N GLU A 173 12.45 16.04 -2.67
CA GLU A 173 13.05 17.34 -2.30
C GLU A 173 12.22 18.04 -1.22
N ARG A 174 10.92 18.20 -1.46
CA ARG A 174 9.99 18.77 -0.46
C ARG A 174 9.98 17.99 0.85
N TYR A 175 10.06 16.66 0.79
CA TYR A 175 10.15 15.83 2.00
C TYR A 175 11.40 16.14 2.83
N VAL A 176 12.54 16.38 2.18
CA VAL A 176 13.81 16.74 2.85
C VAL A 176 13.76 18.17 3.38
N GLU A 177 13.28 19.13 2.58
CA GLU A 177 13.16 20.54 2.96
C GLU A 177 12.31 20.72 4.21
N GLU A 178 11.12 20.13 4.27
CA GLU A 178 10.21 20.23 5.42
C GLU A 178 10.85 19.77 6.74
N ARG A 179 11.80 18.82 6.68
CA ARG A 179 12.54 18.32 7.85
C ARG A 179 13.79 19.13 8.18
N SER A 180 14.32 19.85 7.19
CA SER A 180 15.48 20.72 7.38
C SER A 180 15.07 22.06 8.03
N LEU A 181 13.88 22.56 7.70
CA LEU A 181 13.34 23.82 8.28
C LEU A 181 13.00 23.68 9.77
N SER A 182 12.59 22.49 10.22
CA SER A 182 12.30 22.23 11.63
C SER A 182 13.53 22.30 12.56
N LEU A 183 14.75 22.27 12.00
CA LEU A 183 15.99 22.43 12.77
C LEU A 183 16.34 23.91 13.01
N SER A 184 15.78 24.85 12.23
CA SER A 184 16.06 26.28 12.36
C SER A 184 15.16 27.01 13.38
N GLU A 185 14.06 26.41 13.83
CA GLU A 185 13.12 26.99 14.80
C GLU A 185 13.35 26.50 16.24
N GLY A 186 14.27 25.57 16.46
CA GLY A 186 14.56 24.96 17.77
C GLY A 186 15.72 25.58 18.54
N ASP A 187 16.47 26.51 17.95
CA ASP A 187 17.68 27.16 18.55
C ASP A 187 17.51 28.68 18.79
N ALA A 188 16.30 29.16 19.06
CA ALA A 188 16.06 30.54 19.41
C ALA A 188 15.44 30.69 20.81
#